data_ee34052616af9d63e13485ad27c42883
#
_entry.id   ee34052616af9d63e13485ad27c42883
#
_cell.length_a   1.000
_cell.length_b   1.000
_cell.length_c   1.000
_cell.angle_alpha   90.00
_cell.angle_beta   90.00
_cell.angle_gamma   90.00
#
_symmetry.space_group_name_H-M   'P 1'
#
loop_
_entity.id
_entity.type
_entity.pdbx_description
1 polymer ?
#
loop_
_entity_poly.entity_id
_entity_poly.type
_entity_poly.pdbx_seq_one_letter_code
_entity_poly.pdbx_strand_id
1 'polypeptide(L)'
;WLKGNKYFTWESERDGWRHLYRVSRDGKEIKPITQGAFDYIQEVGADMDKGFVYFIASPDNFTQRYLYRARLFGNGEVKRLSPVDQSGQHRYIMSPSGKWAVHTFSNSETPPVIDMVSFPAHKSIRLITDNAKAKEQYKALGLQPKEFVKTRSGELELDAWMIKPVNFDPSKKYPVIIDVYGEPANATVQDVWSGGSLWHQYLANLGYIIV
;
A
#
# COMPACT_ATOMS: atom_id res chain seq x y z
N TRP A 1 -7.89 -12.22 20.74
CA TRP A 1 -8.60 -11.78 21.95
C TRP A 1 -7.99 -10.50 22.50
N LEU A 2 -8.86 -9.54 22.87
CA LEU A 2 -8.46 -8.33 23.56
C LEU A 2 -8.19 -8.60 25.05
N LYS A 3 -7.46 -7.68 25.71
CA LYS A 3 -7.12 -7.77 27.14
C LYS A 3 -8.39 -7.99 27.99
N GLY A 4 -8.35 -8.99 28.85
CA GLY A 4 -9.48 -9.38 29.71
C GLY A 4 -10.48 -10.36 29.09
N ASN A 5 -10.24 -10.84 27.87
CA ASN A 5 -11.01 -11.90 27.18
C ASN A 5 -12.54 -11.67 27.09
N LYS A 6 -12.98 -10.41 27.18
CA LYS A 6 -14.38 -10.03 27.00
C LYS A 6 -14.74 -9.76 25.55
N TYR A 7 -13.75 -9.42 24.75
CA TYR A 7 -13.88 -9.08 23.33
C TYR A 7 -12.77 -9.73 22.51
N PHE A 8 -13.03 -9.88 21.22
CA PHE A 8 -12.03 -10.23 20.21
C PHE A 8 -12.19 -9.34 18.97
N THR A 9 -11.17 -9.29 18.15
CA THR A 9 -11.20 -8.62 16.85
C THR A 9 -11.55 -9.61 15.76
N TRP A 10 -12.29 -9.14 14.77
CA TRP A 10 -12.72 -9.92 13.61
C TRP A 10 -12.70 -9.06 12.35
N GLU A 11 -12.13 -9.58 11.27
CA GLU A 11 -12.21 -8.96 9.95
C GLU A 11 -13.52 -9.40 9.27
N SER A 12 -14.22 -8.44 8.64
CA SER A 12 -15.48 -8.70 7.95
C SER A 12 -15.74 -7.68 6.85
N GLU A 13 -16.34 -8.13 5.75
CA GLU A 13 -16.77 -7.32 4.60
C GLU A 13 -18.27 -7.00 4.62
N ARG A 14 -18.90 -7.06 5.80
CA ARG A 14 -20.37 -6.95 5.99
C ARG A 14 -20.99 -5.64 5.52
N ASP A 15 -20.19 -4.59 5.37
CA ASP A 15 -20.60 -3.26 4.93
C ASP A 15 -20.06 -2.88 3.52
N GLY A 16 -19.55 -3.88 2.79
CA GLY A 16 -19.01 -3.70 1.43
C GLY A 16 -17.51 -3.47 1.36
N TRP A 17 -16.84 -3.22 2.49
CA TRP A 17 -15.40 -3.08 2.62
C TRP A 17 -14.86 -4.00 3.70
N ARG A 18 -13.63 -4.46 3.59
CA ARG A 18 -13.00 -5.24 4.65
C ARG A 18 -12.58 -4.33 5.79
N HIS A 19 -13.26 -4.48 6.93
CA HIS A 19 -13.01 -3.73 8.14
C HIS A 19 -12.72 -4.63 9.33
N LEU A 20 -12.02 -4.05 10.32
CA LEU A 20 -11.80 -4.67 11.61
C LEU A 20 -12.95 -4.32 12.55
N TYR A 21 -13.53 -5.33 13.18
CA TYR A 21 -14.60 -5.21 14.16
C TYR A 21 -14.15 -5.71 15.53
N ARG A 22 -14.70 -5.12 16.58
CA ARG A 22 -14.70 -5.66 17.93
C ARG A 22 -16.00 -6.42 18.17
N VAL A 23 -15.88 -7.65 18.63
CA VAL A 23 -17.01 -8.53 18.93
C VAL A 23 -16.94 -8.95 20.39
N SER A 24 -18.07 -8.86 21.12
CA SER A 24 -18.16 -9.37 22.50
C SER A 24 -18.09 -10.89 22.50
N ARG A 25 -17.61 -11.46 23.61
CA ARG A 25 -17.44 -12.92 23.75
C ARG A 25 -18.74 -13.73 23.55
N ASP A 26 -19.88 -13.15 23.89
CA ASP A 26 -21.20 -13.75 23.68
C ASP A 26 -21.81 -13.46 22.28
N GLY A 27 -21.07 -12.73 21.44
CA GLY A 27 -21.48 -12.37 20.08
C GLY A 27 -22.56 -11.30 19.96
N LYS A 28 -23.07 -10.75 21.07
CA LYS A 28 -24.22 -9.82 21.06
C LYS A 28 -23.81 -8.39 20.68
N GLU A 29 -22.61 -7.97 21.00
CA GLU A 29 -22.09 -6.66 20.61
C GLU A 29 -21.10 -6.81 19.47
N ILE A 30 -21.35 -6.13 18.35
CA ILE A 30 -20.45 -6.03 17.21
C ILE A 30 -20.30 -4.56 16.89
N LYS A 31 -19.07 -4.02 17.00
CA LYS A 31 -18.77 -2.62 16.73
C LYS A 31 -17.57 -2.50 15.79
N PRO A 32 -17.62 -1.61 14.78
CA PRO A 32 -16.49 -1.37 13.91
C PRO A 32 -15.35 -0.70 14.69
N ILE A 33 -14.14 -1.15 14.42
CA ILE A 33 -12.87 -0.50 14.84
C ILE A 33 -12.37 0.42 13.72
N THR A 34 -12.63 0.03 12.46
CA THR A 34 -12.32 0.84 11.28
C THR A 34 -13.59 1.05 10.46
N GLN A 35 -13.73 2.21 9.82
CA GLN A 35 -14.87 2.56 8.95
C GLN A 35 -14.38 3.45 7.79
N GLY A 36 -15.09 3.39 6.66
CA GLY A 36 -14.84 4.24 5.50
C GLY A 36 -14.87 3.48 4.18
N ALA A 37 -14.66 4.16 3.07
CA ALA A 37 -14.60 3.55 1.74
C ALA A 37 -13.18 3.04 1.44
N PHE A 38 -12.71 2.07 2.23
CA PHE A 38 -11.38 1.46 2.08
C PHE A 38 -11.30 0.11 2.78
N ASP A 39 -10.36 -0.73 2.36
CA ASP A 39 -10.06 -2.00 3.02
C ASP A 39 -9.01 -1.86 4.13
N TYR A 40 -9.25 -2.51 5.26
CA TYR A 40 -8.23 -2.92 6.22
C TYR A 40 -7.39 -4.03 5.56
N ILE A 41 -6.15 -3.70 5.18
CA ILE A 41 -5.35 -4.59 4.34
C ILE A 41 -4.54 -5.57 5.17
N GLN A 42 -3.88 -5.07 6.23
CA GLN A 42 -2.98 -5.88 7.05
C GLN A 42 -2.83 -5.27 8.44
N GLU A 43 -2.90 -6.08 9.48
CA GLU A 43 -2.47 -5.68 10.82
C GLU A 43 -0.95 -5.54 10.88
N VAL A 44 -0.48 -4.46 11.47
CA VAL A 44 0.92 -4.22 11.81
C VAL A 44 1.17 -4.59 13.27
N GLY A 45 0.18 -4.39 14.13
CA GLY A 45 0.21 -4.74 15.55
C GLY A 45 -0.77 -3.92 16.37
N ALA A 46 -0.79 -4.15 17.68
CA ALA A 46 -1.68 -3.45 18.60
C ALA A 46 -0.94 -3.02 19.88
N ASP A 47 -1.31 -1.84 20.40
CA ASP A 47 -0.95 -1.38 21.73
C ASP A 47 -2.18 -1.57 22.65
N MET A 48 -2.23 -2.72 23.31
CA MET A 48 -3.36 -3.10 24.17
C MET A 48 -3.49 -2.24 25.42
N ASP A 49 -2.39 -1.63 25.88
CA ASP A 49 -2.41 -0.77 27.06
C ASP A 49 -2.96 0.62 26.75
N LYS A 50 -2.62 1.15 25.56
CA LYS A 50 -3.18 2.43 25.06
C LYS A 50 -4.46 2.26 24.26
N GLY A 51 -4.86 1.02 23.94
CA GLY A 51 -6.08 0.69 23.22
C GLY A 51 -6.09 1.09 21.75
N PHE A 52 -4.96 0.88 21.04
CA PHE A 52 -4.84 1.13 19.62
C PHE A 52 -4.47 -0.11 18.82
N VAL A 53 -5.01 -0.21 17.62
CA VAL A 53 -4.53 -1.09 16.56
C VAL A 53 -3.86 -0.27 15.47
N TYR A 54 -2.79 -0.81 14.88
CA TYR A 54 -2.01 -0.23 13.80
C TYR A 54 -2.13 -1.14 12.57
N PHE A 55 -2.41 -0.57 11.42
CA PHE A 55 -2.73 -1.35 10.22
C PHE A 55 -2.39 -0.60 8.93
N ILE A 56 -2.32 -1.34 7.85
CA ILE A 56 -2.14 -0.81 6.50
C ILE A 56 -3.51 -0.64 5.84
N ALA A 57 -3.72 0.51 5.22
CA ALA A 57 -4.89 0.84 4.41
C ALA A 57 -4.53 1.86 3.32
N SER A 58 -5.47 2.14 2.41
CA SER A 58 -5.29 3.05 1.28
C SER A 58 -6.55 3.83 0.94
N PRO A 59 -7.13 4.61 1.87
CA PRO A 59 -8.38 5.33 1.64
C PRO A 59 -8.27 6.40 0.53
N ASP A 60 -7.08 6.99 0.34
CA ASP A 60 -6.88 8.12 -0.58
C ASP A 60 -6.43 7.69 -1.98
N ASN A 61 -5.69 6.57 -2.08
CA ASN A 61 -5.14 6.06 -3.33
C ASN A 61 -4.95 4.54 -3.28
N PHE A 62 -5.75 3.79 -4.02
CA PHE A 62 -5.76 2.33 -3.99
C PHE A 62 -4.48 1.68 -4.54
N THR A 63 -3.65 2.40 -5.30
CA THR A 63 -2.34 1.90 -5.77
C THR A 63 -1.25 1.99 -4.72
N GLN A 64 -1.50 2.64 -3.58
CA GLN A 64 -0.53 2.93 -2.51
C GLN A 64 -0.95 2.28 -1.19
N ARG A 65 -0.06 2.22 -0.21
CA ARG A 65 -0.27 1.57 1.09
C ARG A 65 0.33 2.42 2.20
N TYR A 66 -0.49 2.75 3.21
CA TYR A 66 -0.13 3.67 4.27
C TYR A 66 -0.43 3.09 5.65
N LEU A 67 0.34 3.51 6.65
CA LEU A 67 0.10 3.14 8.04
C LEU A 67 -0.98 4.02 8.66
N TYR A 68 -1.96 3.38 9.26
CA TYR A 68 -3.02 4.00 10.05
C TYR A 68 -3.07 3.43 11.46
N ARG A 69 -3.75 4.15 12.34
CA ARG A 69 -4.20 3.61 13.64
C ARG A 69 -5.67 3.87 13.85
N ALA A 70 -6.32 3.01 14.64
CA ALA A 70 -7.67 3.19 15.17
C ALA A 70 -7.72 2.82 16.66
N ARG A 71 -8.71 3.35 17.38
CA ARG A 71 -8.97 2.93 18.75
C ARG A 71 -9.73 1.62 18.77
N LEU A 72 -9.28 0.64 19.57
CA LEU A 72 -9.97 -0.63 19.77
C LEU A 72 -11.40 -0.44 20.35
N PHE A 73 -11.59 0.60 21.17
CA PHE A 73 -12.87 1.00 21.76
C PHE A 73 -13.22 2.43 21.33
N GLY A 74 -13.23 2.65 20.00
CA GLY A 74 -13.51 3.95 19.37
C GLY A 74 -14.82 3.94 18.58
N ASN A 75 -14.97 4.96 17.77
CA ASN A 75 -16.11 5.22 16.88
C ASN A 75 -15.83 4.88 15.40
N GLY A 76 -14.75 4.16 15.11
CA GLY A 76 -14.35 3.82 13.75
C GLY A 76 -13.42 4.83 13.08
N GLU A 77 -13.08 5.95 13.76
CA GLU A 77 -12.15 6.96 13.24
C GLU A 77 -10.74 6.38 13.09
N VAL A 78 -10.14 6.64 11.94
CA VAL A 78 -8.78 6.22 11.60
C VAL A 78 -7.88 7.43 11.43
N LYS A 79 -6.60 7.29 11.82
CA LYS A 79 -5.60 8.35 11.68
C LYS A 79 -4.37 7.80 10.97
N ARG A 80 -3.98 8.43 9.84
CA ARG A 80 -2.72 8.14 9.14
C ARG A 80 -1.52 8.51 10.01
N LEU A 81 -0.51 7.64 10.02
CA LEU A 81 0.75 7.82 10.74
C LEU A 81 1.96 7.91 9.80
N SER A 82 1.93 7.23 8.65
CA SER A 82 2.98 7.38 7.63
C SER A 82 3.04 8.82 7.11
N PRO A 83 4.23 9.32 6.75
CA PRO A 83 4.41 10.68 6.25
C PRO A 83 3.52 10.98 5.03
N VAL A 84 2.97 12.20 4.98
CA VAL A 84 2.06 12.60 3.90
C VAL A 84 2.81 12.93 2.60
N ASP A 85 4.08 13.27 2.70
CA ASP A 85 5.00 13.60 1.60
C ASP A 85 5.72 12.36 1.01
N GLN A 86 5.46 11.18 1.56
CA GLN A 86 5.99 9.91 1.05
C GLN A 86 4.86 9.08 0.42
N SER A 87 4.57 9.36 -0.84
CA SER A 87 3.59 8.59 -1.63
C SER A 87 4.21 7.28 -2.13
N GLY A 88 3.52 6.14 -1.89
CA GLY A 88 3.98 4.81 -2.30
C GLY A 88 3.56 3.70 -1.34
N GLN A 89 4.41 2.69 -1.24
CA GLN A 89 4.19 1.51 -0.41
C GLN A 89 4.95 1.63 0.90
N HIS A 90 4.25 1.49 2.01
CA HIS A 90 4.82 1.44 3.35
C HIS A 90 4.59 0.06 3.96
N ARG A 91 5.65 -0.54 4.50
CA ARG A 91 5.59 -1.80 5.24
C ARG A 91 6.27 -1.62 6.59
N TYR A 92 5.78 -2.33 7.60
CA TYR A 92 6.29 -2.21 8.96
C TYR A 92 6.45 -3.57 9.61
N ILE A 93 7.53 -3.73 10.38
CA ILE A 93 7.72 -4.82 11.33
C ILE A 93 7.83 -4.16 12.69
N MET A 94 6.77 -4.24 13.47
CA MET A 94 6.71 -3.62 14.79
C MET A 94 7.45 -4.44 15.82
N SER A 95 8.21 -3.78 16.71
CA SER A 95 8.85 -4.44 17.85
C SER A 95 7.81 -4.94 18.85
N PRO A 96 8.10 -6.01 19.63
CA PRO A 96 7.20 -6.50 20.67
C PRO A 96 6.80 -5.45 21.70
N SER A 97 7.66 -4.45 21.95
CA SER A 97 7.38 -3.34 22.87
C SER A 97 6.41 -2.28 22.29
N GLY A 98 6.08 -2.32 21.00
CA GLY A 98 5.28 -1.30 20.32
C GLY A 98 5.91 0.09 20.26
N LYS A 99 7.21 0.23 20.59
CA LYS A 99 7.91 1.54 20.62
C LYS A 99 8.68 1.84 19.34
N TRP A 100 9.01 0.81 18.58
CA TRP A 100 9.86 0.89 17.38
C TRP A 100 9.27 0.03 16.26
N ALA A 101 9.57 0.37 15.04
CA ALA A 101 9.33 -0.50 13.91
C ALA A 101 10.48 -0.39 12.91
N VAL A 102 10.78 -1.48 12.21
CA VAL A 102 11.50 -1.43 10.94
C VAL A 102 10.48 -1.03 9.89
N HIS A 103 10.74 0.09 9.25
CA HIS A 103 9.92 0.64 8.19
C HIS A 103 10.62 0.44 6.84
N THR A 104 9.87 0.04 5.84
CA THR A 104 10.31 -0.04 4.44
C THR A 104 9.38 0.81 3.60
N PHE A 105 9.96 1.78 2.91
CA PHE A 105 9.26 2.63 1.94
C PHE A 105 9.79 2.37 0.54
N SER A 106 8.91 2.32 -0.46
CA SER A 106 9.27 2.36 -1.88
C SER A 106 8.12 2.91 -2.72
N ASN A 107 8.43 3.37 -3.92
CA ASN A 107 7.48 3.65 -4.98
C ASN A 107 8.07 3.26 -6.34
N SER A 108 7.37 3.53 -7.45
CA SER A 108 7.83 3.17 -8.81
C SER A 108 9.19 3.76 -9.19
N GLU A 109 9.60 4.87 -8.57
CA GLU A 109 10.86 5.59 -8.86
C GLU A 109 11.90 5.46 -7.75
N THR A 110 11.53 4.92 -6.61
CA THR A 110 12.39 4.86 -5.42
C THR A 110 12.53 3.42 -4.96
N PRO A 111 13.76 2.84 -5.00
CA PRO A 111 14.02 1.53 -4.45
C PRO A 111 13.76 1.52 -2.94
N PRO A 112 13.60 0.34 -2.31
CA PRO A 112 13.31 0.25 -0.90
C PRO A 112 14.27 1.06 -0.03
N VAL A 113 13.74 2.05 0.68
CA VAL A 113 14.42 2.76 1.76
C VAL A 113 14.00 2.09 3.06
N ILE A 114 14.96 1.65 3.85
CA ILE A 114 14.70 0.92 5.10
C ILE A 114 15.29 1.71 6.25
N ASP A 115 14.46 2.03 7.22
CA ASP A 115 14.87 2.70 8.44
C ASP A 115 14.18 2.13 9.68
N MET A 116 14.72 2.43 10.84
CA MET A 116 14.07 2.21 12.12
C MET A 116 13.36 3.48 12.55
N VAL A 117 12.07 3.38 12.79
CA VAL A 117 11.23 4.51 13.21
C VAL A 117 10.73 4.34 14.63
N SER A 118 10.55 5.47 15.35
CA SER A 118 9.82 5.48 16.62
C SER A 118 8.33 5.28 16.35
N PHE A 119 7.64 4.58 17.26
CA PHE A 119 6.24 4.26 17.08
C PHE A 119 5.40 4.76 18.27
N PRO A 120 4.26 5.40 18.07
CA PRO A 120 3.56 5.68 16.82
C PRO A 120 3.94 7.03 16.15
N ALA A 121 4.97 7.73 16.61
CA ALA A 121 5.32 9.08 16.13
C ALA A 121 5.90 9.09 14.70
N HIS A 122 6.31 7.93 14.18
CA HIS A 122 6.93 7.74 12.86
C HIS A 122 8.16 8.65 12.63
N LYS A 123 8.96 8.86 13.67
CA LYS A 123 10.21 9.61 13.53
C LYS A 123 11.33 8.63 13.19
N SER A 124 12.04 8.86 12.08
CA SER A 124 13.22 8.07 11.72
C SER A 124 14.31 8.25 12.78
N ILE A 125 14.78 7.13 13.29
CA ILE A 125 15.81 7.06 14.33
C ILE A 125 17.15 6.66 13.72
N ARG A 126 17.10 5.74 12.76
CA ARG A 126 18.30 5.20 12.11
C ARG A 126 17.96 4.74 10.71
N LEU A 127 18.64 5.29 9.73
CA LEU A 127 18.65 4.76 8.37
C LEU A 127 19.44 3.43 8.36
N ILE A 128 18.85 2.38 7.79
CA ILE A 128 19.49 1.08 7.58
C ILE A 128 20.07 1.02 6.16
N THR A 129 19.27 1.38 5.17
CA THR A 129 19.73 1.54 3.78
C THR A 129 18.78 2.45 3.01
N ASP A 130 19.32 3.26 2.11
CA ASP A 130 18.57 4.06 1.14
C ASP A 130 18.62 3.50 -0.28
N ASN A 131 19.47 2.48 -0.51
CA ASN A 131 19.69 1.89 -1.82
C ASN A 131 20.04 2.91 -2.93
N ALA A 132 20.72 4.02 -2.56
CA ALA A 132 21.05 5.11 -3.46
C ALA A 132 21.84 4.63 -4.70
N LYS A 133 22.79 3.71 -4.49
CA LYS A 133 23.55 3.12 -5.60
C LYS A 133 22.66 2.35 -6.59
N ALA A 134 21.68 1.61 -6.09
CA ALA A 134 20.72 0.89 -6.95
C ALA A 134 19.86 1.90 -7.74
N LYS A 135 19.46 3.00 -7.11
CA LYS A 135 18.71 4.09 -7.76
C LYS A 135 19.52 4.74 -8.88
N GLU A 136 20.79 5.02 -8.64
CA GLU A 136 21.70 5.56 -9.67
C GLU A 136 21.87 4.61 -10.86
N GLN A 137 22.14 3.33 -10.58
CA GLN A 137 22.29 2.31 -11.62
C GLN A 137 21.02 2.15 -12.46
N TYR A 138 19.84 2.14 -11.79
CA TYR A 138 18.56 2.06 -12.47
C TYR A 138 18.32 3.30 -13.36
N LYS A 139 18.59 4.51 -12.85
CA LYS A 139 18.47 5.73 -13.61
C LYS A 139 19.38 5.75 -14.85
N ALA A 140 20.58 5.18 -14.72
CA ALA A 140 21.55 5.09 -15.82
C ALA A 140 21.08 4.17 -16.98
N LEU A 141 20.08 3.29 -16.74
CA LEU A 141 19.50 2.45 -17.80
C LEU A 141 18.58 3.24 -18.74
N GLY A 142 18.21 4.49 -18.43
CA GLY A 142 17.36 5.32 -19.27
C GLY A 142 15.97 4.72 -19.53
N LEU A 143 15.42 4.02 -18.55
CA LEU A 143 14.14 3.33 -18.66
C LEU A 143 12.98 4.32 -18.76
N GLN A 144 11.93 3.93 -19.45
CA GLN A 144 10.72 4.73 -19.57
C GLN A 144 9.94 4.75 -18.25
N PRO A 145 9.36 5.90 -17.85
CA PRO A 145 8.58 6.00 -16.62
C PRO A 145 7.32 5.14 -16.69
N LYS A 146 6.91 4.64 -15.52
CA LYS A 146 5.60 4.01 -15.33
C LYS A 146 4.60 5.11 -15.00
N GLU A 147 3.63 5.34 -15.88
CA GLU A 147 2.56 6.31 -15.67
C GLU A 147 1.34 5.61 -15.07
N PHE A 148 0.80 6.11 -13.95
CA PHE A 148 -0.46 5.62 -13.39
C PHE A 148 -1.62 6.32 -14.07
N VAL A 149 -2.59 5.54 -14.57
CA VAL A 149 -3.73 6.02 -15.34
C VAL A 149 -5.00 5.35 -14.86
N LYS A 150 -6.15 5.96 -15.20
CA LYS A 150 -7.46 5.33 -15.04
C LYS A 150 -7.94 4.81 -16.39
N THR A 151 -8.53 3.62 -16.40
CA THR A 151 -9.18 3.05 -17.56
C THR A 151 -10.60 2.61 -17.21
N ARG A 152 -11.42 2.31 -18.19
CA ARG A 152 -12.80 1.87 -17.98
C ARG A 152 -13.06 0.50 -18.59
N SER A 153 -13.81 -0.32 -17.84
CA SER A 153 -14.40 -1.56 -18.32
C SER A 153 -15.91 -1.52 -18.02
N GLY A 154 -16.70 -1.19 -19.04
CA GLY A 154 -18.11 -0.86 -18.85
C GLY A 154 -18.29 0.37 -17.96
N GLU A 155 -19.02 0.24 -16.85
CA GLU A 155 -19.25 1.30 -15.87
C GLU A 155 -18.14 1.37 -14.79
N LEU A 156 -17.25 0.39 -14.76
CA LEU A 156 -16.17 0.32 -13.76
C LEU A 156 -14.97 1.16 -14.19
N GLU A 157 -14.49 1.99 -13.28
CA GLU A 157 -13.18 2.65 -13.39
C GLU A 157 -12.12 1.80 -12.71
N LEU A 158 -11.05 1.51 -13.42
CA LEU A 158 -9.96 0.66 -12.98
C LEU A 158 -8.66 1.44 -12.93
N ASP A 159 -7.83 1.16 -11.93
CA ASP A 159 -6.45 1.59 -11.91
C ASP A 159 -5.62 0.79 -12.90
N ALA A 160 -4.77 1.48 -13.65
CA ALA A 160 -3.79 0.88 -14.55
C ALA A 160 -2.45 1.62 -14.44
N TRP A 161 -1.40 1.01 -14.90
CA TRP A 161 -0.14 1.69 -15.20
C TRP A 161 0.20 1.49 -16.69
N MET A 162 0.97 2.41 -17.24
CA MET A 162 1.37 2.39 -18.64
C MET A 162 2.85 2.70 -18.78
N ILE A 163 3.53 1.97 -19.68
CA ILE A 163 4.88 2.29 -20.15
C ILE A 163 4.78 2.58 -21.64
N LYS A 164 5.16 3.77 -22.05
CA LYS A 164 5.18 4.20 -23.44
C LYS A 164 6.53 3.90 -24.09
N PRO A 165 6.58 3.66 -25.41
CA PRO A 165 7.84 3.47 -26.13
C PRO A 165 8.72 4.74 -26.09
N VAL A 166 10.01 4.54 -26.28
CA VAL A 166 10.96 5.66 -26.47
C VAL A 166 10.51 6.50 -27.68
N ASN A 167 10.57 7.81 -27.54
CA ASN A 167 10.11 8.76 -28.59
C ASN A 167 8.62 8.60 -28.96
N PHE A 168 7.77 8.31 -27.95
CA PHE A 168 6.33 8.22 -28.12
C PHE A 168 5.77 9.49 -28.79
N ASP A 169 5.01 9.31 -29.87
CA ASP A 169 4.33 10.36 -30.62
C ASP A 169 2.81 10.13 -30.55
N PRO A 170 2.05 10.99 -29.87
CA PRO A 170 0.60 10.79 -29.69
C PRO A 170 -0.22 10.83 -30.99
N SER A 171 0.38 11.28 -32.11
CA SER A 171 -0.26 11.26 -33.44
C SER A 171 -0.18 9.91 -34.14
N LYS A 172 0.64 8.97 -33.62
CA LYS A 172 0.87 7.64 -34.20
C LYS A 172 0.05 6.57 -33.49
N LYS A 173 -0.13 5.44 -34.16
CA LYS A 173 -0.71 4.23 -33.57
C LYS A 173 0.40 3.28 -33.18
N TYR A 174 0.26 2.65 -32.01
CA TYR A 174 1.19 1.70 -31.46
C TYR A 174 0.50 0.37 -31.15
N PRO A 175 1.17 -0.76 -31.29
CA PRO A 175 0.67 -2.01 -30.75
C PRO A 175 0.65 -1.94 -29.22
N VAL A 176 -0.37 -2.52 -28.59
CA VAL A 176 -0.54 -2.53 -27.12
C VAL A 176 -0.45 -3.95 -26.61
N ILE A 177 0.30 -4.14 -25.54
CA ILE A 177 0.34 -5.36 -24.74
C ILE A 177 -0.33 -5.06 -23.40
N ILE A 178 -1.36 -5.85 -23.06
CA ILE A 178 -2.08 -5.73 -21.80
C ILE A 178 -1.60 -6.88 -20.89
N ASP A 179 -1.02 -6.51 -19.74
CA ASP A 179 -0.61 -7.45 -18.68
C ASP A 179 -1.64 -7.39 -17.56
N VAL A 180 -2.53 -8.38 -17.51
CA VAL A 180 -3.65 -8.40 -16.56
C VAL A 180 -3.58 -9.61 -15.64
N TYR A 181 -3.79 -9.37 -14.35
CA TYR A 181 -4.02 -10.42 -13.37
C TYR A 181 -5.52 -10.73 -13.28
N GLY A 182 -5.90 -11.94 -13.66
CA GLY A 182 -7.31 -12.32 -13.83
C GLY A 182 -8.03 -12.86 -12.61
N GLU A 183 -7.41 -12.84 -11.40
CA GLU A 183 -8.04 -13.31 -10.16
C GLU A 183 -8.39 -12.16 -9.21
N PRO A 184 -9.52 -12.23 -8.47
CA PRO A 184 -9.92 -11.15 -7.57
C PRO A 184 -9.09 -11.08 -6.28
N ALA A 185 -8.17 -12.02 -6.06
CA ALA A 185 -7.44 -12.17 -4.80
C ALA A 185 -6.29 -11.17 -4.61
N ASN A 186 -5.88 -10.43 -5.65
CA ASN A 186 -4.72 -9.54 -5.57
C ASN A 186 -4.86 -8.31 -6.47
N ALA A 187 -4.38 -7.17 -5.97
CA ALA A 187 -4.23 -5.93 -6.75
C ALA A 187 -2.79 -5.82 -7.24
N THR A 188 -2.57 -5.92 -8.56
CA THR A 188 -1.24 -5.86 -9.18
C THR A 188 -0.82 -4.44 -9.58
N VAL A 189 -1.78 -3.54 -9.72
CA VAL A 189 -1.50 -2.13 -10.00
C VAL A 189 -1.10 -1.43 -8.70
N GLN A 190 0.20 -1.39 -8.43
CA GLN A 190 0.75 -0.84 -7.20
C GLN A 190 1.90 0.12 -7.51
N ASP A 191 1.92 1.24 -6.79
CA ASP A 191 3.04 2.19 -6.79
C ASP A 191 4.16 1.66 -5.88
N VAL A 192 4.92 0.73 -6.43
CA VAL A 192 6.00 0.01 -5.74
C VAL A 192 7.22 -0.13 -6.64
N TRP A 193 8.38 -0.19 -6.05
CA TRP A 193 9.61 -0.54 -6.75
C TRP A 193 9.55 -2.01 -7.21
N SER A 194 9.47 -2.21 -8.52
CA SER A 194 9.36 -3.54 -9.13
C SER A 194 10.63 -3.99 -9.85
N GLY A 195 11.76 -3.31 -9.61
CA GLY A 195 12.98 -3.54 -10.39
C GLY A 195 12.81 -3.21 -11.88
N GLY A 196 11.75 -2.41 -12.19
CA GLY A 196 11.48 -1.86 -13.51
C GLY A 196 10.93 -2.83 -14.52
N SER A 197 10.54 -4.05 -14.13
CA SER A 197 10.12 -5.05 -15.12
C SER A 197 10.91 -4.92 -16.43
N LEU A 198 12.17 -5.29 -16.43
CA LEU A 198 13.06 -5.12 -17.59
C LEU A 198 12.47 -5.72 -18.88
N TRP A 199 11.62 -6.73 -18.73
CA TRP A 199 10.86 -7.30 -19.84
C TRP A 199 9.88 -6.29 -20.46
N HIS A 200 9.10 -5.56 -19.65
CA HIS A 200 8.19 -4.53 -20.14
C HIS A 200 8.98 -3.37 -20.78
N GLN A 201 10.11 -2.98 -20.22
CA GLN A 201 10.98 -1.97 -20.80
C GLN A 201 11.56 -2.41 -22.14
N TYR A 202 11.98 -3.67 -22.26
CA TYR A 202 12.43 -4.23 -23.53
C TYR A 202 11.35 -4.16 -24.59
N LEU A 203 10.11 -4.55 -24.27
CA LEU A 203 8.98 -4.47 -25.20
C LEU A 203 8.65 -3.01 -25.56
N ALA A 204 8.70 -2.08 -24.61
CA ALA A 204 8.52 -0.65 -24.89
C ALA A 204 9.60 -0.13 -25.85
N ASN A 205 10.85 -0.56 -25.70
CA ASN A 205 11.92 -0.21 -26.65
C ASN A 205 11.72 -0.80 -28.05
N LEU A 206 10.96 -1.89 -28.21
CA LEU A 206 10.54 -2.42 -29.49
C LEU A 206 9.33 -1.70 -30.11
N GLY A 207 8.81 -0.66 -29.43
CA GLY A 207 7.71 0.17 -29.94
C GLY A 207 6.32 -0.24 -29.46
N TYR A 208 6.20 -1.08 -28.43
CA TYR A 208 4.91 -1.43 -27.83
C TYR A 208 4.55 -0.45 -26.71
N ILE A 209 3.25 -0.17 -26.55
CA ILE A 209 2.70 0.37 -25.31
C ILE A 209 2.39 -0.82 -24.41
N ILE A 210 2.83 -0.78 -23.14
CA ILE A 210 2.55 -1.82 -22.14
C ILE A 210 1.57 -1.23 -21.11
N VAL A 211 0.51 -1.94 -20.82
CA VAL A 211 -0.54 -1.54 -19.87
C VAL A 211 -0.81 -2.66 -18.89
#